data_7831f6d8e52c92afe7d359d3701b2a85
#
_entry.id   7831f6d8e52c92afe7d359d3701b2a85
#
_cell.length_a   1.000
_cell.length_b   1.000
_cell.length_c   1.000
_cell.angle_alpha   90.00
_cell.angle_beta   90.00
_cell.angle_gamma   90.00
#
_symmetry.space_group_name_H-M   'P 1'
#
loop_
_entity.id
_entity.type
_entity.pdbx_description
1 polymer ?
#
loop_
_entity_poly.entity_id
_entity_poly.type
_entity_poly.pdbx_seq_one_letter_code
_entity_poly.pdbx_strand_id
1 'polypeptide(L)'
;MRKHLATAVAAVSLAMAGQAVYADINAAKKWIDSEFQPSALNKQDQIKEMEWFIQAAEPFRGMEINVLSETIPTHTYESEVLTKAFEEITGIKVNHQLLGEGEVVQAVQTQMQTQRNLYDAYVNDSDLIGTHARLQLAVNLTDWMAGSAKGVTNPGLDLEDFIGRSFTTGPDGDLYQLPDQQFANLYWFRKDWFDREDLQKKFKAKYGYDLGVPVNWSAYEDIAEFFTNDVKDIDGVRVYGHMDYGKRAPDLGWRMTDAWLSMAGAGSKGYPNGKPIDEWGIRMEDGSCNSAGASVT
;
A
#
# COMPACT_ATOMS: atom_id res chain seq x y z
N MET A 1 -68.39 39.11 19.51
CA MET A 1 -67.50 38.45 20.49
C MET A 1 -66.95 37.19 19.90
N ARG A 2 -65.71 37.23 19.37
CA ARG A 2 -64.98 36.07 18.85
C ARG A 2 -63.77 35.85 19.75
N LYS A 3 -63.74 34.76 20.46
CA LYS A 3 -62.63 34.34 21.31
C LYS A 3 -61.61 33.63 20.42
N HIS A 4 -60.41 34.14 20.33
CA HIS A 4 -59.28 33.48 19.72
C HIS A 4 -58.67 32.49 20.70
N LEU A 5 -58.73 31.20 20.38
CA LEU A 5 -57.91 30.18 21.05
C LEU A 5 -56.51 30.22 20.40
N ALA A 6 -55.52 30.54 21.16
CA ALA A 6 -54.13 30.40 20.80
C ALA A 6 -53.65 28.99 21.17
N THR A 7 -53.43 28.16 20.20
CA THR A 7 -52.83 26.83 20.39
C THR A 7 -51.31 26.99 20.40
N ALA A 8 -50.69 26.78 21.56
CA ALA A 8 -49.25 26.73 21.68
C ALA A 8 -48.77 25.35 21.18
N VAL A 9 -48.07 25.37 20.10
CA VAL A 9 -47.30 24.19 19.61
C VAL A 9 -45.97 24.21 20.32
N ALA A 10 -45.78 23.30 21.27
CA ALA A 10 -44.49 23.05 21.90
C ALA A 10 -43.68 22.20 20.93
N ALA A 11 -42.68 22.82 20.29
CA ALA A 11 -41.65 22.11 19.53
C ALA A 11 -40.72 21.41 20.52
N VAL A 12 -40.86 20.09 20.64
CA VAL A 12 -39.86 19.25 21.31
C VAL A 12 -38.71 19.09 20.37
N SER A 13 -37.67 19.91 20.52
CA SER A 13 -36.39 19.71 19.87
C SER A 13 -35.71 18.54 20.57
N LEU A 14 -35.76 17.35 19.90
CA LEU A 14 -34.92 16.22 20.29
C LEU A 14 -33.50 16.59 19.94
N ALA A 15 -32.74 17.13 20.87
CA ALA A 15 -31.31 17.22 20.77
C ALA A 15 -30.76 15.79 20.87
N MET A 16 -30.46 15.18 19.71
CA MET A 16 -29.52 14.07 19.71
C MET A 16 -28.17 14.68 20.09
N ALA A 17 -27.87 14.65 21.37
CA ALA A 17 -26.51 14.82 21.87
C ALA A 17 -25.75 13.59 21.42
N GLY A 18 -25.10 13.68 20.24
CA GLY A 18 -24.02 12.79 19.93
C GLY A 18 -23.05 12.88 21.10
N GLN A 19 -22.75 11.76 21.73
CA GLN A 19 -21.70 11.71 22.74
C GLN A 19 -20.42 12.19 22.05
N ALA A 20 -19.96 13.37 22.43
CA ALA A 20 -18.66 13.84 22.02
C ALA A 20 -17.65 12.80 22.52
N VAL A 21 -17.01 12.09 21.62
CA VAL A 21 -15.89 11.21 21.95
C VAL A 21 -14.81 12.14 22.46
N TYR A 22 -14.62 12.14 23.76
CA TYR A 22 -13.53 12.90 24.36
C TYR A 22 -12.25 12.16 24.07
N ALA A 23 -11.35 12.80 23.31
CA ALA A 23 -9.97 12.35 23.18
C ALA A 23 -9.39 12.15 24.58
N ASP A 24 -9.01 10.92 24.91
CA ASP A 24 -8.66 10.55 26.28
C ASP A 24 -7.35 9.77 26.32
N ILE A 25 -6.44 10.25 27.15
CA ILE A 25 -5.17 9.56 27.45
C ILE A 25 -5.39 8.16 28.04
N ASN A 26 -6.53 7.89 28.68
CA ASN A 26 -6.85 6.56 29.18
C ASN A 26 -7.21 5.61 28.03
N ALA A 27 -7.89 6.10 26.99
CA ALA A 27 -8.10 5.34 25.76
C ALA A 27 -6.75 5.01 25.12
N ALA A 28 -5.87 6.00 24.97
CA ALA A 28 -4.52 5.76 24.44
C ALA A 28 -3.74 4.70 25.23
N LYS A 29 -3.75 4.77 26.56
CA LYS A 29 -3.09 3.77 27.42
C LYS A 29 -3.67 2.37 27.24
N LYS A 30 -5.00 2.27 27.12
CA LYS A 30 -5.68 0.99 26.83
C LYS A 30 -5.19 0.42 25.48
N TRP A 31 -5.13 1.23 24.43
CA TRP A 31 -4.68 0.81 23.11
C TRP A 31 -3.20 0.43 23.07
N ILE A 32 -2.33 1.18 23.79
CA ILE A 32 -0.93 0.82 24.00
C ILE A 32 -0.80 -0.57 24.64
N ASP A 33 -1.60 -0.88 25.65
CA ASP A 33 -1.50 -2.14 26.38
C ASP A 33 -2.11 -3.33 25.66
N SER A 34 -3.11 -3.12 24.80
CA SER A 34 -3.85 -4.20 24.15
C SER A 34 -3.46 -4.44 22.69
N GLU A 35 -3.07 -3.39 21.96
CA GLU A 35 -2.96 -3.46 20.50
C GLU A 35 -1.61 -2.98 19.95
N PHE A 36 -1.03 -1.91 20.52
CA PHE A 36 0.20 -1.32 19.98
C PHE A 36 1.46 -2.02 20.50
N GLN A 37 1.44 -3.36 20.53
CA GLN A 37 2.56 -4.19 20.95
C GLN A 37 2.83 -5.30 19.91
N PRO A 38 4.09 -5.66 19.63
CA PRO A 38 5.32 -5.04 20.17
C PRO A 38 5.59 -3.66 19.56
N SER A 39 6.34 -2.83 20.28
CA SER A 39 6.76 -1.50 19.81
C SER A 39 8.26 -1.30 20.00
N ALA A 40 8.90 -0.53 19.12
CA ALA A 40 10.28 -0.07 19.29
C ALA A 40 10.39 0.96 20.43
N LEU A 41 9.31 1.69 20.71
CA LEU A 41 9.25 2.64 21.83
C LEU A 41 8.93 1.91 23.14
N ASN A 42 9.58 2.34 24.22
CA ASN A 42 9.15 1.91 25.54
C ASN A 42 7.80 2.55 25.90
N LYS A 43 7.11 2.00 26.90
CA LYS A 43 5.75 2.42 27.27
C LYS A 43 5.64 3.90 27.63
N GLN A 44 6.65 4.51 28.25
CA GLN A 44 6.60 5.93 28.62
C GLN A 44 6.69 6.83 27.36
N ASP A 45 7.52 6.45 26.40
CA ASP A 45 7.65 7.21 25.16
C ASP A 45 6.43 7.02 24.26
N GLN A 46 5.82 5.83 24.23
CA GLN A 46 4.51 5.64 23.58
C GLN A 46 3.43 6.54 24.17
N ILE A 47 3.37 6.66 25.51
CA ILE A 47 2.38 7.55 26.18
C ILE A 47 2.63 9.01 25.78
N LYS A 48 3.89 9.49 25.76
CA LYS A 48 4.22 10.85 25.34
C LYS A 48 3.83 11.12 23.89
N GLU A 49 4.05 10.14 23.03
CA GLU A 49 3.64 10.25 21.63
C GLU A 49 2.12 10.36 21.50
N MET A 50 1.36 9.56 22.24
CA MET A 50 -0.10 9.66 22.26
C MET A 50 -0.59 10.99 22.85
N GLU A 51 0.07 11.52 23.88
CA GLU A 51 -0.21 12.85 24.42
C GLU A 51 -0.01 13.93 23.34
N TRP A 52 1.04 13.79 22.53
CA TRP A 52 1.25 14.69 21.40
C TRP A 52 0.13 14.59 20.36
N PHE A 53 -0.28 13.38 19.96
CA PHE A 53 -1.40 13.19 19.02
C PHE A 53 -2.71 13.78 19.54
N ILE A 54 -3.02 13.58 20.82
CA ILE A 54 -4.21 14.16 21.47
C ILE A 54 -4.17 15.69 21.40
N GLN A 55 -3.02 16.29 21.67
CA GLN A 55 -2.84 17.73 21.62
C GLN A 55 -2.91 18.28 20.19
N ALA A 56 -2.22 17.63 19.24
CA ALA A 56 -2.23 18.03 17.84
C ALA A 56 -3.63 17.93 17.21
N ALA A 57 -4.42 16.96 17.65
CA ALA A 57 -5.79 16.75 17.17
C ALA A 57 -6.82 17.72 17.79
N GLU A 58 -6.47 18.46 18.85
CA GLU A 58 -7.43 19.31 19.58
C GLU A 58 -8.23 20.28 18.68
N PRO A 59 -7.62 20.99 17.71
CA PRO A 59 -8.36 21.88 16.82
C PRO A 59 -9.32 21.17 15.85
N PHE A 60 -9.15 19.85 15.68
CA PHE A 60 -9.85 19.04 14.69
C PHE A 60 -10.88 18.08 15.31
N ARG A 61 -11.06 18.10 16.62
CA ARG A 61 -12.03 17.25 17.32
C ARG A 61 -13.43 17.42 16.76
N GLY A 62 -14.09 16.30 16.52
CA GLY A 62 -15.42 16.27 15.92
C GLY A 62 -15.44 16.39 14.40
N MET A 63 -14.29 16.55 13.77
CA MET A 63 -14.18 16.39 12.32
C MET A 63 -14.48 14.94 11.91
N GLU A 64 -14.93 14.79 10.69
CA GLU A 64 -15.13 13.51 10.03
C GLU A 64 -14.28 13.51 8.76
N ILE A 65 -13.45 12.48 8.57
CA ILE A 65 -12.63 12.27 7.38
C ILE A 65 -13.00 10.96 6.72
N ASN A 66 -12.87 10.93 5.39
CA ASN A 66 -13.15 9.77 4.56
C ASN A 66 -11.84 9.20 4.03
N VAL A 67 -11.59 7.94 4.30
CA VAL A 67 -10.40 7.21 3.86
C VAL A 67 -10.81 6.08 2.93
N LEU A 68 -10.01 5.83 1.89
CA LEU A 68 -10.24 4.78 0.93
C LEU A 68 -9.01 3.88 0.82
N SER A 69 -9.20 2.57 0.87
CA SER A 69 -8.16 1.58 0.58
C SER A 69 -8.73 0.32 -0.04
N GLU A 70 -7.86 -0.58 -0.47
CA GLU A 70 -8.29 -1.87 -1.02
C GLU A 70 -8.68 -2.87 0.07
N THR A 71 -9.47 -3.87 -0.31
CA THR A 71 -9.93 -4.93 0.61
C THR A 71 -8.87 -6.03 0.71
N ILE A 72 -7.91 -5.81 1.59
CA ILE A 72 -6.91 -6.82 1.98
C ILE A 72 -6.84 -6.94 3.50
N PRO A 73 -6.25 -8.00 4.07
CA PRO A 73 -6.23 -8.22 5.52
C PRO A 73 -5.65 -7.05 6.32
N THR A 74 -4.58 -6.41 5.84
CA THR A 74 -3.97 -5.23 6.47
C THR A 74 -4.93 -4.07 6.57
N HIS A 75 -5.52 -3.67 5.45
CA HIS A 75 -6.46 -2.52 5.43
C HIS A 75 -7.78 -2.85 6.14
N THR A 76 -8.19 -4.13 6.19
CA THR A 76 -9.33 -4.56 7.02
C THR A 76 -9.03 -4.32 8.50
N TYR A 77 -7.82 -4.68 8.96
CA TYR A 77 -7.38 -4.40 10.31
C TYR A 77 -7.32 -2.90 10.62
N GLU A 78 -6.79 -2.10 9.72
CA GLU A 78 -6.77 -0.64 9.83
C GLU A 78 -8.17 -0.06 9.96
N SER A 79 -9.07 -0.48 9.08
CA SER A 79 -10.46 -0.02 9.07
C SER A 79 -11.25 -0.44 10.30
N GLU A 80 -11.09 -1.68 10.76
CA GLU A 80 -11.92 -2.25 11.83
C GLU A 80 -11.33 -2.01 13.23
N VAL A 81 -10.02 -1.85 13.36
CA VAL A 81 -9.30 -1.77 14.63
C VAL A 81 -8.60 -0.42 14.80
N LEU A 82 -7.66 -0.07 13.90
CA LEU A 82 -6.87 1.14 14.07
C LEU A 82 -7.69 2.43 13.92
N THR A 83 -8.71 2.41 13.06
CA THR A 83 -9.66 3.52 12.95
C THR A 83 -10.34 3.82 14.29
N LYS A 84 -10.78 2.79 15.03
CA LYS A 84 -11.36 2.98 16.38
C LYS A 84 -10.35 3.54 17.37
N ALA A 85 -9.11 3.06 17.31
CA ALA A 85 -8.05 3.59 18.15
C ALA A 85 -7.83 5.08 17.88
N PHE A 86 -7.73 5.44 16.59
CA PHE A 86 -7.56 6.83 16.18
C PHE A 86 -8.72 7.71 16.65
N GLU A 87 -9.97 7.27 16.47
CA GLU A 87 -11.16 8.00 16.92
C GLU A 87 -11.18 8.20 18.43
N GLU A 88 -10.92 7.14 19.22
CA GLU A 88 -10.91 7.19 20.69
C GLU A 88 -9.77 8.07 21.24
N ILE A 89 -8.62 8.11 20.56
CA ILE A 89 -7.45 8.87 20.98
C ILE A 89 -7.57 10.34 20.57
N THR A 90 -8.02 10.62 19.35
CA THR A 90 -7.98 11.97 18.76
C THR A 90 -9.32 12.71 18.83
N GLY A 91 -10.43 12.00 18.87
CA GLY A 91 -11.78 12.57 18.73
C GLY A 91 -12.14 12.96 17.29
N ILE A 92 -11.36 12.50 16.30
CA ILE A 92 -11.63 12.69 14.86
C ILE A 92 -12.25 11.39 14.33
N LYS A 93 -13.42 11.48 13.71
CA LYS A 93 -14.11 10.32 13.14
C LYS A 93 -13.51 9.96 11.79
N VAL A 94 -13.31 8.66 11.54
CA VAL A 94 -12.77 8.14 10.28
C VAL A 94 -13.77 7.18 9.64
N ASN A 95 -14.23 7.50 8.44
CA ASN A 95 -14.99 6.59 7.60
C ASN A 95 -14.04 5.89 6.63
N HIS A 96 -13.54 4.74 7.00
CA HIS A 96 -12.61 3.99 6.19
C HIS A 96 -13.35 3.00 5.28
N GLN A 97 -13.46 3.34 4.01
CA GLN A 97 -14.09 2.51 2.99
C GLN A 97 -13.10 1.56 2.36
N LEU A 98 -13.50 0.29 2.19
CA LEU A 98 -12.73 -0.74 1.52
C LEU A 98 -13.38 -1.11 0.19
N LEU A 99 -12.61 -1.11 -0.90
CA LEU A 99 -13.03 -1.48 -2.25
C LEU A 99 -12.08 -2.51 -2.85
N GLY A 100 -12.39 -3.01 -4.04
CA GLY A 100 -11.42 -3.78 -4.83
C GLY A 100 -10.29 -2.87 -5.34
N GLU A 101 -9.07 -3.40 -5.48
CA GLU A 101 -7.87 -2.65 -5.91
C GLU A 101 -8.14 -1.74 -7.14
N GLY A 102 -8.63 -2.31 -8.24
CA GLY A 102 -8.96 -1.53 -9.44
C GLY A 102 -10.06 -0.48 -9.22
N GLU A 103 -10.96 -0.69 -8.26
CA GLU A 103 -12.02 0.27 -7.90
C GLU A 103 -11.44 1.45 -7.11
N VAL A 104 -10.46 1.21 -6.23
CA VAL A 104 -9.72 2.28 -5.52
C VAL A 104 -9.03 3.18 -6.53
N VAL A 105 -8.24 2.61 -7.44
CA VAL A 105 -7.54 3.35 -8.49
C VAL A 105 -8.52 4.20 -9.30
N GLN A 106 -9.64 3.62 -9.73
CA GLN A 106 -10.64 4.33 -10.52
C GLN A 106 -11.33 5.45 -9.73
N ALA A 107 -11.65 5.21 -8.45
CA ALA A 107 -12.29 6.20 -7.58
C ALA A 107 -11.37 7.40 -7.35
N VAL A 108 -10.09 7.15 -7.02
CA VAL A 108 -9.07 8.19 -6.81
C VAL A 108 -8.84 8.99 -8.10
N GLN A 109 -8.66 8.34 -9.23
CA GLN A 109 -8.50 9.04 -10.53
C GLN A 109 -9.73 9.88 -10.89
N THR A 110 -10.94 9.37 -10.63
CA THR A 110 -12.18 10.09 -10.87
C THR A 110 -12.27 11.33 -9.98
N GLN A 111 -11.96 11.21 -8.69
CA GLN A 111 -11.90 12.34 -7.78
C GLN A 111 -10.94 13.43 -8.29
N MET A 112 -9.73 13.04 -8.68
CA MET A 112 -8.71 13.94 -9.17
C MET A 112 -9.14 14.64 -10.46
N GLN A 113 -9.70 13.93 -11.42
CA GLN A 113 -10.17 14.48 -12.69
C GLN A 113 -11.36 15.43 -12.53
N THR A 114 -12.27 15.12 -11.61
CA THR A 114 -13.48 15.91 -11.37
C THR A 114 -13.28 17.02 -10.35
N GLN A 115 -12.15 17.02 -9.63
CA GLN A 115 -11.84 17.93 -8.52
C GLN A 115 -12.91 17.92 -7.41
N ARG A 116 -13.57 16.77 -7.24
CA ARG A 116 -14.52 16.56 -6.15
C ARG A 116 -13.82 15.81 -5.04
N ASN A 117 -13.70 16.44 -3.89
CA ASN A 117 -13.12 15.82 -2.70
C ASN A 117 -14.15 14.88 -2.04
N LEU A 118 -14.05 13.59 -2.33
CA LEU A 118 -14.85 12.53 -1.72
C LEU A 118 -14.08 11.82 -0.62
N TYR A 119 -12.79 11.68 -0.81
CA TYR A 119 -11.85 11.05 0.13
C TYR A 119 -10.76 12.02 0.50
N ASP A 120 -10.51 12.17 1.79
CA ASP A 120 -9.49 13.06 2.34
C ASP A 120 -8.11 12.38 2.34
N ALA A 121 -8.08 11.06 2.48
CA ALA A 121 -6.89 10.22 2.36
C ALA A 121 -7.21 8.90 1.66
N TYR A 122 -6.19 8.29 1.07
CA TYR A 122 -6.33 6.97 0.43
C TYR A 122 -4.99 6.24 0.42
N VAL A 123 -5.06 4.92 0.49
CA VAL A 123 -3.92 4.04 0.24
C VAL A 123 -3.92 3.67 -1.24
N ASN A 124 -2.79 3.80 -1.90
CA ASN A 124 -2.65 3.65 -3.33
C ASN A 124 -1.29 3.06 -3.70
N ASP A 125 -1.25 2.39 -4.84
CA ASP A 125 -0.01 1.87 -5.37
C ASP A 125 0.98 2.96 -5.76
N SER A 126 2.25 2.73 -5.47
CA SER A 126 3.33 3.68 -5.76
C SER A 126 3.55 3.94 -7.25
N ASP A 127 3.07 3.07 -8.13
CA ASP A 127 3.16 3.22 -9.59
C ASP A 127 2.41 4.46 -10.13
N LEU A 128 1.46 5.01 -9.37
CA LEU A 128 0.71 6.20 -9.73
C LEU A 128 1.35 7.51 -9.24
N ILE A 129 2.41 7.46 -8.42
CA ILE A 129 3.01 8.65 -7.82
C ILE A 129 3.51 9.66 -8.87
N GLY A 130 4.13 9.18 -9.93
CA GLY A 130 4.61 10.04 -11.03
C GLY A 130 3.48 10.81 -11.73
N THR A 131 2.29 10.21 -11.83
CA THR A 131 1.10 10.87 -12.36
C THR A 131 0.56 11.90 -11.38
N HIS A 132 0.44 11.54 -10.11
CA HIS A 132 -0.08 12.42 -9.05
C HIS A 132 0.81 13.65 -8.85
N ALA A 133 2.13 13.47 -8.77
CA ALA A 133 3.09 14.54 -8.63
C ALA A 133 3.08 15.49 -9.86
N ARG A 134 3.17 14.94 -11.07
CA ARG A 134 3.19 15.73 -12.30
C ARG A 134 1.92 16.56 -12.54
N LEU A 135 0.78 16.02 -12.17
CA LEU A 135 -0.51 16.70 -12.31
C LEU A 135 -0.89 17.52 -11.08
N GLN A 136 -0.05 17.52 -10.04
CA GLN A 136 -0.31 18.19 -8.76
C GLN A 136 -1.67 17.79 -8.16
N LEU A 137 -1.97 16.50 -8.19
CA LEU A 137 -3.25 15.93 -7.74
C LEU A 137 -3.19 15.37 -6.32
N ALA A 138 -2.00 15.29 -5.75
CA ALA A 138 -1.76 14.93 -4.36
C ALA A 138 -1.02 16.06 -3.64
N VAL A 139 -1.16 16.11 -2.32
CA VAL A 139 -0.46 17.09 -1.50
C VAL A 139 1.04 16.80 -1.53
N ASN A 140 1.86 17.81 -1.82
CA ASN A 140 3.30 17.74 -1.60
C ASN A 140 3.54 17.72 -0.08
N LEU A 141 3.84 16.56 0.48
CA LEU A 141 4.01 16.37 1.91
C LEU A 141 5.28 17.05 2.43
N THR A 142 6.34 17.13 1.62
CA THR A 142 7.58 17.84 1.98
C THR A 142 7.28 19.30 2.33
N ASP A 143 6.64 20.01 1.42
CA ASP A 143 6.30 21.41 1.62
C ASP A 143 5.23 21.60 2.70
N TRP A 144 4.24 20.73 2.72
CA TRP A 144 3.12 20.82 3.67
C TRP A 144 3.58 20.64 5.10
N MET A 145 4.38 19.60 5.39
CA MET A 145 4.93 19.34 6.73
C MET A 145 5.92 20.42 7.19
N ALA A 146 6.71 20.96 6.26
CA ALA A 146 7.62 22.08 6.57
C ALA A 146 6.89 23.42 6.77
N GLY A 147 5.73 23.58 6.16
CA GLY A 147 4.93 24.80 6.10
C GLY A 147 3.70 24.78 7.00
N SER A 148 2.52 24.70 6.39
CA SER A 148 1.22 24.87 7.07
C SER A 148 0.89 23.77 8.07
N ALA A 149 1.38 22.56 7.87
CA ALA A 149 1.18 21.43 8.79
C ALA A 149 2.28 21.25 9.83
N LYS A 150 3.27 22.14 9.87
CA LYS A 150 4.41 22.01 10.79
C LYS A 150 4.00 21.81 12.25
N GLY A 151 2.94 22.47 12.68
CA GLY A 151 2.44 22.39 14.07
C GLY A 151 1.73 21.07 14.39
N VAL A 152 1.37 20.28 13.38
CA VAL A 152 0.68 18.99 13.49
C VAL A 152 1.46 17.84 12.86
N THR A 153 2.70 18.09 12.45
CA THR A 153 3.65 17.05 12.04
C THR A 153 4.34 16.51 13.29
N ASN A 154 4.25 15.21 13.52
CA ASN A 154 4.88 14.59 14.69
C ASN A 154 6.40 14.78 14.63
N PRO A 155 7.01 15.40 15.66
CA PRO A 155 8.46 15.62 15.69
C PRO A 155 9.26 14.31 15.82
N GLY A 156 8.62 13.23 16.22
CA GLY A 156 9.21 11.89 16.26
C GLY A 156 9.05 11.10 14.95
N LEU A 157 8.45 11.68 13.92
CA LEU A 157 8.32 11.04 12.61
C LEU A 157 9.70 10.94 11.94
N ASP A 158 10.28 9.76 11.95
CA ASP A 158 11.55 9.46 11.29
C ASP A 158 11.29 8.93 9.87
N LEU A 159 11.34 9.83 8.90
CA LEU A 159 11.12 9.49 7.50
C LEU A 159 12.23 8.61 6.92
N GLU A 160 13.41 8.62 7.51
CA GLU A 160 14.55 7.79 7.04
C GLU A 160 14.41 6.33 7.46
N ASP A 161 13.63 6.04 8.52
CA ASP A 161 13.37 4.68 8.99
C ASP A 161 12.35 3.92 8.13
N PHE A 162 11.60 4.62 7.28
CA PHE A 162 10.63 3.98 6.39
C PHE A 162 11.31 3.20 5.28
N ILE A 163 11.01 1.90 5.19
CA ILE A 163 11.40 1.07 4.06
C ILE A 163 10.60 1.50 2.83
N GLY A 164 11.28 1.64 1.67
CA GLY A 164 10.61 1.96 0.41
C GLY A 164 10.26 3.44 0.22
N ARG A 165 10.83 4.35 0.99
CA ARG A 165 10.63 5.80 0.84
C ARG A 165 10.83 6.31 -0.60
N SER A 166 11.75 5.71 -1.35
CA SER A 166 11.97 6.06 -2.76
C SER A 166 10.75 5.85 -3.64
N PHE A 167 9.88 4.91 -3.29
CA PHE A 167 8.62 4.66 -4.00
C PHE A 167 7.53 5.70 -3.72
N THR A 168 7.69 6.50 -2.70
CA THR A 168 6.74 7.55 -2.28
C THR A 168 7.25 8.96 -2.57
N THR A 169 8.44 9.06 -3.16
CA THR A 169 9.10 10.30 -3.56
C THR A 169 8.88 10.54 -5.05
N GLY A 170 8.44 11.73 -5.40
CA GLY A 170 8.23 12.12 -6.78
C GLY A 170 9.54 12.39 -7.55
N PRO A 171 9.45 12.56 -8.88
CA PRO A 171 10.64 12.84 -9.71
C PRO A 171 11.36 14.16 -9.36
N ASP A 172 10.68 15.06 -8.66
CA ASP A 172 11.20 16.32 -8.14
C ASP A 172 11.98 16.17 -6.83
N GLY A 173 11.98 14.99 -6.23
CA GLY A 173 12.61 14.68 -4.95
C GLY A 173 11.72 14.92 -3.73
N ASP A 174 10.49 15.38 -3.93
CA ASP A 174 9.54 15.65 -2.86
C ASP A 174 8.69 14.42 -2.51
N LEU A 175 8.29 14.33 -1.26
CA LEU A 175 7.43 13.28 -0.74
C LEU A 175 5.97 13.59 -1.03
N TYR A 176 5.25 12.63 -1.63
CA TYR A 176 3.81 12.75 -1.92
C TYR A 176 2.96 11.70 -1.22
N GLN A 177 3.58 10.67 -0.68
CA GLN A 177 2.93 9.60 0.07
C GLN A 177 3.81 9.24 1.27
N LEU A 178 3.22 8.59 2.27
CA LEU A 178 3.98 7.84 3.28
C LEU A 178 3.90 6.37 2.92
N PRO A 179 5.00 5.60 3.09
CA PRO A 179 4.94 4.15 2.92
C PRO A 179 3.99 3.56 3.95
N ASP A 180 3.02 2.78 3.49
CA ASP A 180 2.09 2.05 4.32
C ASP A 180 2.58 0.62 4.55
N GLN A 181 2.79 -0.11 3.46
CA GLN A 181 3.31 -1.46 3.52
C GLN A 181 4.34 -1.71 2.42
N GLN A 182 5.18 -2.72 2.64
CA GLN A 182 6.22 -3.10 1.70
C GLN A 182 5.92 -4.46 1.10
N PHE A 183 6.02 -4.55 -0.21
CA PHE A 183 5.87 -5.81 -0.94
C PHE A 183 7.20 -6.34 -1.43
N ALA A 184 7.31 -7.66 -1.48
CA ALA A 184 8.40 -8.35 -2.13
C ALA A 184 7.84 -9.45 -3.04
N ASN A 185 8.31 -9.50 -4.29
CA ASN A 185 8.03 -10.61 -5.16
C ASN A 185 8.88 -11.81 -4.73
N LEU A 186 8.23 -12.89 -4.33
CA LEU A 186 8.88 -14.10 -3.87
C LEU A 186 8.51 -15.26 -4.78
N TYR A 187 9.47 -16.13 -5.02
CA TYR A 187 9.21 -17.39 -5.69
C TYR A 187 8.69 -18.41 -4.67
N TRP A 188 7.41 -18.76 -4.78
CA TRP A 188 6.76 -19.78 -3.96
C TRP A 188 6.79 -21.12 -4.67
N PHE A 189 7.23 -22.16 -4.00
CA PHE A 189 7.30 -23.50 -4.55
C PHE A 189 6.97 -24.59 -3.51
N ARG A 190 6.55 -25.73 -4.01
CA ARG A 190 6.27 -26.90 -3.19
C ARG A 190 7.57 -27.61 -2.88
N LYS A 191 8.18 -27.26 -1.74
CA LYS A 191 9.44 -27.85 -1.29
C LYS A 191 9.36 -29.36 -1.18
N ASP A 192 8.23 -29.90 -0.69
CA ASP A 192 7.97 -31.34 -0.61
C ASP A 192 8.01 -32.06 -1.97
N TRP A 193 7.61 -31.39 -3.06
CA TRP A 193 7.72 -31.95 -4.41
C TRP A 193 9.15 -31.82 -4.94
N PHE A 194 9.79 -30.71 -4.69
CA PHE A 194 11.18 -30.48 -5.12
C PHE A 194 12.16 -31.44 -4.41
N ASP A 195 11.90 -31.86 -3.20
CA ASP A 195 12.71 -32.80 -2.43
C ASP A 195 12.47 -34.28 -2.82
N ARG A 196 11.49 -34.60 -3.67
CA ARG A 196 11.21 -35.99 -4.06
C ARG A 196 12.30 -36.53 -4.98
N GLU A 197 12.93 -37.62 -4.57
CA GLU A 197 14.03 -38.26 -5.34
C GLU A 197 13.62 -38.68 -6.75
N ASP A 198 12.39 -39.17 -6.94
CA ASP A 198 11.89 -39.59 -8.25
C ASP A 198 11.74 -38.40 -9.21
N LEU A 199 11.29 -37.24 -8.70
CA LEU A 199 11.15 -36.00 -9.48
C LEU A 199 12.52 -35.38 -9.77
N GLN A 200 13.43 -35.37 -8.79
CA GLN A 200 14.82 -34.94 -8.96
C GLN A 200 15.52 -35.70 -10.09
N LYS A 201 15.43 -37.04 -10.06
CA LYS A 201 16.04 -37.90 -11.10
C LYS A 201 15.43 -37.64 -12.46
N LYS A 202 14.12 -37.50 -12.57
CA LYS A 202 13.43 -37.23 -13.84
C LYS A 202 13.81 -35.86 -14.42
N PHE A 203 13.81 -34.83 -13.55
CA PHE A 203 14.18 -33.49 -13.98
C PHE A 203 15.62 -33.42 -14.48
N LYS A 204 16.56 -33.97 -13.71
CA LYS A 204 17.98 -34.02 -14.08
C LYS A 204 18.23 -34.78 -15.37
N ALA A 205 17.50 -35.88 -15.58
CA ALA A 205 17.62 -36.66 -16.83
C ALA A 205 17.15 -35.88 -18.05
N LYS A 206 16.16 -34.98 -17.90
CA LYS A 206 15.64 -34.19 -19.03
C LYS A 206 16.45 -32.91 -19.27
N TYR A 207 16.76 -32.16 -18.22
CA TYR A 207 17.34 -30.83 -18.34
C TYR A 207 18.85 -30.75 -18.03
N GLY A 208 19.43 -31.80 -17.46
CA GLY A 208 20.88 -31.90 -17.23
C GLY A 208 21.37 -31.21 -15.92
N TYR A 209 20.50 -30.65 -15.12
CA TYR A 209 20.83 -30.03 -13.84
C TYR A 209 19.80 -30.42 -12.76
N ASP A 210 20.09 -30.09 -11.50
CA ASP A 210 19.24 -30.49 -10.38
C ASP A 210 17.98 -29.61 -10.27
N LEU A 211 16.83 -30.22 -9.95
CA LEU A 211 15.60 -29.48 -9.65
C LEU A 211 15.79 -28.68 -8.37
N GLY A 212 15.65 -27.37 -8.44
CA GLY A 212 15.82 -26.45 -7.32
C GLY A 212 15.17 -25.09 -7.60
N VAL A 213 15.41 -24.13 -6.74
CA VAL A 213 14.97 -22.75 -6.98
C VAL A 213 15.59 -22.25 -8.27
N PRO A 214 14.80 -21.71 -9.23
CA PRO A 214 15.33 -21.29 -10.53
C PRO A 214 16.31 -20.12 -10.36
N VAL A 215 17.45 -20.21 -11.04
CA VAL A 215 18.50 -19.19 -11.04
C VAL A 215 18.34 -18.16 -12.14
N ASN A 216 17.46 -18.41 -13.09
CA ASN A 216 17.13 -17.54 -14.22
C ASN A 216 15.78 -17.95 -14.84
N TRP A 217 15.31 -17.17 -15.80
CA TRP A 217 14.02 -17.40 -16.45
C TRP A 217 13.97 -18.72 -17.25
N SER A 218 15.07 -19.16 -17.84
CA SER A 218 15.10 -20.46 -18.53
C SER A 218 14.90 -21.63 -17.55
N ALA A 219 15.55 -21.59 -16.40
CA ALA A 219 15.32 -22.58 -15.34
C ALA A 219 13.89 -22.54 -14.81
N TYR A 220 13.29 -21.34 -14.71
CA TYR A 220 11.89 -21.18 -14.34
C TYR A 220 10.94 -21.84 -15.36
N GLU A 221 11.19 -21.62 -16.65
CA GLU A 221 10.44 -22.24 -17.76
C GLU A 221 10.57 -23.76 -17.76
N ASP A 222 11.78 -24.29 -17.58
CA ASP A 222 12.03 -25.73 -17.48
C ASP A 222 11.22 -26.37 -16.34
N ILE A 223 11.17 -25.73 -15.17
CA ILE A 223 10.38 -26.19 -14.02
C ILE A 223 8.88 -26.15 -14.33
N ALA A 224 8.43 -25.07 -14.94
CA ALA A 224 7.03 -24.91 -15.32
C ALA A 224 6.58 -25.98 -16.32
N GLU A 225 7.39 -26.23 -17.35
CA GLU A 225 7.17 -27.29 -18.33
C GLU A 225 7.17 -28.67 -17.68
N PHE A 226 8.18 -28.96 -16.84
CA PHE A 226 8.35 -30.25 -16.19
C PHE A 226 7.11 -30.65 -15.39
N PHE A 227 6.66 -29.83 -14.48
CA PHE A 227 5.49 -30.15 -13.67
C PHE A 227 4.19 -30.21 -14.48
N THR A 228 4.04 -29.31 -15.46
CA THR A 228 2.82 -29.24 -16.28
C THR A 228 2.70 -30.37 -17.29
N ASN A 229 3.80 -30.70 -17.99
CA ASN A 229 3.79 -31.57 -19.16
C ASN A 229 4.34 -32.96 -18.89
N ASP A 230 5.32 -33.12 -17.99
CA ASP A 230 5.97 -34.40 -17.74
C ASP A 230 5.47 -35.09 -16.47
N VAL A 231 5.31 -34.34 -15.38
CA VAL A 231 4.79 -34.88 -14.11
C VAL A 231 3.28 -35.04 -14.20
N LYS A 232 2.56 -33.98 -14.53
CA LYS A 232 1.12 -33.91 -14.75
C LYS A 232 0.24 -34.21 -13.55
N ASP A 233 0.64 -35.17 -12.73
CA ASP A 233 -0.14 -35.66 -11.59
C ASP A 233 0.80 -36.02 -10.43
N ILE A 234 0.40 -35.71 -9.23
CA ILE A 234 1.05 -36.14 -8.00
C ILE A 234 -0.07 -36.65 -7.07
N ASP A 235 0.02 -37.93 -6.70
CA ASP A 235 -0.91 -38.58 -5.79
C ASP A 235 -2.38 -38.48 -6.22
N GLY A 236 -2.65 -38.60 -7.53
CA GLY A 236 -3.98 -38.51 -8.14
C GLY A 236 -4.52 -37.09 -8.32
N VAL A 237 -3.69 -36.08 -8.09
CA VAL A 237 -4.07 -34.67 -8.25
C VAL A 237 -3.30 -34.04 -9.39
N ARG A 238 -4.01 -33.43 -10.33
CA ARG A 238 -3.40 -32.67 -11.44
C ARG A 238 -2.54 -31.53 -10.88
N VAL A 239 -1.29 -31.42 -11.38
CA VAL A 239 -0.36 -30.36 -11.00
C VAL A 239 -0.02 -29.47 -12.19
N TYR A 240 0.33 -28.24 -11.89
CA TYR A 240 0.78 -27.22 -12.80
C TYR A 240 2.10 -26.65 -12.28
N GLY A 241 3.05 -26.41 -13.18
CA GLY A 241 4.38 -25.93 -12.82
C GLY A 241 4.48 -24.41 -12.71
N HIS A 242 3.41 -23.70 -13.06
CA HIS A 242 3.36 -22.24 -13.02
C HIS A 242 1.97 -21.77 -12.62
N MET A 243 1.95 -20.73 -11.80
CA MET A 243 0.75 -19.97 -11.45
C MET A 243 1.16 -18.51 -11.28
N ASP A 244 0.51 -17.63 -12.01
CA ASP A 244 0.72 -16.19 -11.93
C ASP A 244 -0.57 -15.45 -12.33
N TYR A 245 -0.51 -14.12 -12.36
CA TYR A 245 -1.63 -13.30 -12.80
C TYR A 245 -2.04 -13.61 -14.23
N GLY A 246 -3.33 -13.81 -14.44
CA GLY A 246 -3.89 -14.06 -15.76
C GLY A 246 -5.26 -13.41 -15.97
N LYS A 247 -5.79 -12.76 -14.93
CA LYS A 247 -7.04 -12.02 -15.00
C LYS A 247 -6.83 -10.74 -15.83
N ARG A 248 -7.79 -10.43 -16.70
CA ARG A 248 -7.81 -9.14 -17.39
C ARG A 248 -8.11 -8.03 -16.38
N ALA A 249 -7.06 -7.39 -15.89
CA ALA A 249 -7.09 -6.32 -14.91
C ALA A 249 -5.94 -5.33 -15.18
N PRO A 250 -5.97 -4.11 -14.64
CA PRO A 250 -4.90 -3.11 -14.87
C PRO A 250 -3.50 -3.60 -14.51
N ASP A 251 -3.37 -4.37 -13.45
CA ASP A 251 -2.14 -4.98 -12.93
C ASP A 251 -1.51 -6.04 -13.87
N LEU A 252 -2.28 -6.62 -14.80
CA LEU A 252 -1.76 -7.59 -15.76
C LEU A 252 -0.62 -7.01 -16.59
N GLY A 253 -0.67 -5.73 -16.92
CA GLY A 253 0.33 -5.05 -17.74
C GLY A 253 1.71 -5.09 -17.10
N TRP A 254 1.84 -4.68 -15.86
CA TRP A 254 3.14 -4.66 -15.18
C TRP A 254 3.66 -6.06 -14.87
N ARG A 255 2.80 -7.02 -14.58
CA ARG A 255 3.21 -8.43 -14.42
C ARG A 255 3.80 -9.01 -15.68
N MET A 256 3.20 -8.76 -16.84
CA MET A 256 3.74 -9.23 -18.12
C MET A 256 5.07 -8.54 -18.47
N THR A 257 5.23 -7.28 -18.11
CA THR A 257 6.45 -6.52 -18.41
C THR A 257 7.59 -6.79 -17.44
N ASP A 258 7.31 -7.16 -16.19
CA ASP A 258 8.28 -7.43 -15.14
C ASP A 258 9.37 -8.43 -15.57
N ALA A 259 8.95 -9.62 -16.00
CA ALA A 259 9.85 -10.65 -16.45
C ALA A 259 10.67 -10.21 -17.67
N TRP A 260 10.01 -9.55 -18.61
CA TRP A 260 10.65 -9.11 -19.85
C TRP A 260 11.66 -8.00 -19.61
N LEU A 261 11.30 -6.99 -18.87
CA LEU A 261 12.21 -5.90 -18.52
C LEU A 261 13.39 -6.38 -17.67
N SER A 262 13.17 -7.32 -16.74
CA SER A 262 14.25 -7.89 -15.95
C SER A 262 15.21 -8.73 -16.78
N MET A 263 14.74 -9.49 -17.78
CA MET A 263 15.59 -10.18 -18.74
C MET A 263 16.42 -9.22 -19.61
N ALA A 264 15.88 -8.03 -19.90
CA ALA A 264 16.60 -6.97 -20.60
C ALA A 264 17.56 -6.18 -19.67
N GLY A 265 17.55 -6.45 -18.35
CA GLY A 265 18.38 -5.78 -17.36
C GLY A 265 17.78 -4.45 -16.86
N ALA A 266 16.55 -4.12 -17.22
CA ALA A 266 15.88 -2.95 -16.67
C ALA A 266 15.55 -3.17 -15.19
N GLY A 267 15.57 -2.11 -14.39
CA GLY A 267 15.37 -2.16 -12.93
C GLY A 267 16.60 -2.59 -12.14
N SER A 268 17.66 -3.04 -12.79
CA SER A 268 18.94 -3.33 -12.13
C SER A 268 19.80 -2.09 -12.11
N LYS A 269 19.95 -1.49 -10.94
CA LYS A 269 20.83 -0.34 -10.76
C LYS A 269 22.25 -0.66 -11.22
N GLY A 270 22.83 0.19 -12.07
CA GLY A 270 24.19 0.01 -12.58
C GLY A 270 24.27 0.12 -14.09
N TYR A 271 24.76 -0.92 -14.75
CA TYR A 271 25.05 -0.92 -16.19
C TYR A 271 24.43 -2.07 -16.95
N PRO A 272 23.11 -2.27 -16.95
CA PRO A 272 22.51 -3.26 -17.81
C PRO A 272 22.81 -2.92 -19.29
N ASN A 273 23.21 -3.89 -20.06
CA ASN A 273 23.64 -3.70 -21.45
C ASN A 273 24.75 -2.63 -21.61
N GLY A 274 25.58 -2.42 -20.57
CA GLY A 274 26.70 -1.47 -20.59
C GLY A 274 26.30 0.01 -20.49
N LYS A 275 25.07 0.30 -20.11
CA LYS A 275 24.53 1.66 -19.99
C LYS A 275 24.08 1.97 -18.58
N PRO A 276 24.40 3.18 -18.03
CA PRO A 276 23.97 3.55 -16.71
C PRO A 276 22.45 3.70 -16.65
N ILE A 277 21.88 3.18 -15.58
CA ILE A 277 20.44 3.32 -15.25
C ILE A 277 20.28 3.64 -13.76
N ASP A 278 19.17 4.25 -13.42
CA ASP A 278 18.72 4.40 -12.03
C ASP A 278 18.01 3.12 -11.52
N GLU A 279 17.46 3.19 -10.31
CA GLU A 279 16.70 2.08 -9.71
C GLU A 279 15.39 1.74 -10.43
N TRP A 280 14.90 2.63 -11.30
CA TRP A 280 13.68 2.44 -12.08
C TRP A 280 13.94 1.89 -13.49
N GLY A 281 15.18 1.61 -13.83
CA GLY A 281 15.56 1.16 -15.15
C GLY A 281 15.57 2.28 -16.21
N ILE A 282 15.68 3.53 -15.77
CA ILE A 282 15.72 4.68 -16.66
C ILE A 282 17.18 5.02 -17.01
N ARG A 283 17.44 5.25 -18.27
CA ARG A 283 18.77 5.65 -18.75
C ARG A 283 19.06 7.09 -18.39
N MET A 284 20.24 7.31 -17.81
CA MET A 284 20.67 8.62 -17.25
C MET A 284 21.85 9.25 -18.01
N GLU A 285 22.23 8.73 -19.18
CA GLU A 285 23.49 9.09 -19.86
C GLU A 285 23.61 10.58 -20.23
N ASP A 286 22.51 11.20 -20.58
CA ASP A 286 22.49 12.57 -21.13
C ASP A 286 21.46 13.47 -20.42
N GLY A 287 21.00 13.07 -19.25
CA GLY A 287 19.91 13.74 -18.55
C GLY A 287 18.53 13.53 -19.18
N SER A 288 18.42 12.70 -20.21
CA SER A 288 17.15 12.32 -20.79
C SER A 288 16.60 11.05 -20.15
N CYS A 289 15.30 11.01 -19.91
CA CYS A 289 14.59 9.81 -19.44
C CYS A 289 14.32 8.88 -20.63
N ASN A 290 15.18 7.89 -20.82
CA ASN A 290 14.99 6.84 -21.80
C ASN A 290 14.94 5.49 -21.10
N SER A 291 14.06 4.61 -21.54
CA SER A 291 13.98 3.24 -21.02
C SER A 291 15.32 2.52 -21.28
N ALA A 292 16.05 2.21 -20.21
CA ALA A 292 17.35 1.57 -20.31
C ALA A 292 17.20 0.08 -20.51
N GLY A 293 17.68 -0.44 -21.62
CA GLY A 293 17.69 -1.87 -21.89
C GLY A 293 16.38 -2.46 -22.37
N ALA A 294 15.28 -1.79 -22.27
CA ALA A 294 14.04 -2.16 -22.93
C ALA A 294 14.17 -1.86 -24.43
N SER A 295 14.96 -2.64 -25.13
CA SER A 295 14.89 -2.63 -26.58
C SER A 295 13.66 -3.42 -26.97
N VAL A 296 12.65 -2.72 -27.41
CA VAL A 296 11.55 -3.30 -28.16
C VAL A 296 12.12 -3.60 -29.55
N THR A 297 12.75 -4.74 -29.70
CA THR A 297 13.08 -5.27 -31.02
C THR A 297 12.05 -6.30 -31.42
#